data_4651eab17b1cffc730ab06306209b065
#
_entry.id   4651eab17b1cffc730ab06306209b065
#
_cell.length_a   1.000
_cell.length_b   1.000
_cell.length_c   1.000
_cell.angle_alpha   90.00
_cell.angle_beta   90.00
_cell.angle_gamma   90.00
#
_symmetry.space_group_name_H-M   'P 1'
#
loop_
_entity.id
_entity.type
_entity.pdbx_description
1 polymer ?
#
loop_
_entity_poly.entity_id
_entity_poly.type
_entity_poly.pdbx_seq_one_letter_code
_entity_poly.pdbx_strand_id
1 'polypeptide(L)'
;WKMIFDGQKNTGDNYKGFMIRNAVDPCDGEEYMKETTERQEIPEFARIYMEKITELCRKNDISLVLMSAPSPKNYNYRKHNALQEYADAQGLPYIDLNLKTKEIGIDWKQDSYDKGDHLNVYGAQKVTAYMGKYLKENYDLPDHRGDPKYADCDQMEKKYPEKLNL
;
A
#
# COMPACT_ATOMS: atom_id res chain seq x y z
N TRP A 1 -3.58 6.64 -23.20
CA TRP A 1 -2.30 6.14 -22.64
C TRP A 1 -1.20 7.21 -22.65
N LYS A 2 -1.09 8.02 -23.70
CA LYS A 2 -0.06 9.08 -23.80
C LYS A 2 -0.24 10.21 -22.75
N MET A 3 -1.48 10.52 -22.37
CA MET A 3 -1.77 11.62 -21.42
C MET A 3 -1.40 11.31 -19.95
N ILE A 4 -1.20 10.04 -19.58
CA ILE A 4 -0.84 9.66 -18.20
C ILE A 4 0.67 9.85 -17.94
N PHE A 5 1.49 9.85 -18.99
CA PHE A 5 2.95 9.96 -18.88
C PHE A 5 3.54 11.33 -19.18
N ASP A 6 2.79 12.23 -19.83
CA ASP A 6 3.30 13.55 -20.26
C ASP A 6 3.25 14.65 -19.17
N GLY A 7 2.73 14.37 -17.99
CA GLY A 7 2.51 15.37 -16.93
C GLY A 7 3.52 15.43 -15.80
N GLN A 8 4.35 14.42 -15.61
CA GLN A 8 5.39 14.43 -14.58
C GLN A 8 6.75 14.62 -15.23
N LYS A 9 7.25 15.88 -15.21
CA LYS A 9 8.68 16.10 -15.34
C LYS A 9 9.38 15.26 -14.28
N ASN A 10 10.16 14.29 -14.74
CA ASN A 10 10.99 13.44 -13.93
C ASN A 10 11.99 14.36 -13.17
N THR A 11 11.60 14.81 -12.00
CA THR A 11 12.48 15.61 -11.13
C THR A 11 13.47 14.65 -10.52
N GLY A 12 14.53 14.34 -11.21
CA GLY A 12 15.84 13.83 -10.81
C GLY A 12 16.00 12.72 -9.75
N ASP A 13 15.03 12.48 -8.90
CA ASP A 13 15.08 11.51 -7.80
C ASP A 13 14.13 10.35 -8.08
N ASN A 14 14.59 9.38 -8.84
CA ASN A 14 13.81 8.20 -9.18
C ASN A 14 13.96 7.12 -8.08
N TYR A 15 13.06 7.16 -7.08
CA TYR A 15 12.92 6.09 -6.09
C TYR A 15 12.04 4.94 -6.60
N LYS A 16 12.20 4.55 -7.88
CA LYS A 16 11.46 3.44 -8.52
C LYS A 16 9.93 3.56 -8.38
N GLY A 17 9.44 4.79 -8.50
CA GLY A 17 8.01 5.10 -8.41
C GLY A 17 7.53 5.55 -7.03
N PHE A 18 8.35 5.45 -5.98
CA PHE A 18 8.00 6.00 -4.68
C PHE A 18 8.10 7.53 -4.70
N MET A 19 7.05 8.20 -4.26
CA MET A 19 6.97 9.66 -4.15
C MET A 19 7.05 10.07 -2.68
N ILE A 20 8.10 10.80 -2.31
CA ILE A 20 8.27 11.33 -0.95
C ILE A 20 7.30 12.51 -0.77
N ARG A 21 6.39 12.37 0.21
CA ARG A 21 5.44 13.41 0.62
C ARG A 21 5.57 13.61 2.12
N ASN A 22 6.18 14.72 2.54
CA ASN A 22 6.48 15.03 3.95
C ASN A 22 5.52 16.02 4.60
N ALA A 23 4.58 16.59 3.86
CA ALA A 23 3.56 17.46 4.43
C ALA A 23 2.67 16.68 5.40
N VAL A 24 2.17 17.39 6.42
CA VAL A 24 1.21 16.87 7.40
C VAL A 24 -0.08 17.66 7.27
N ASP A 25 -1.15 16.99 6.83
CA ASP A 25 -2.51 17.52 6.83
C ASP A 25 -3.40 16.53 7.60
N PRO A 26 -3.66 16.81 8.89
CA PRO A 26 -4.26 15.84 9.81
C PRO A 26 -5.72 15.55 9.52
N CYS A 27 -6.17 14.39 9.95
CA CYS A 27 -7.58 14.03 9.96
C CYS A 27 -7.97 13.36 11.27
N ASP A 28 -9.29 13.22 11.45
CA ASP A 28 -9.87 12.36 12.46
C ASP A 28 -10.13 10.98 11.85
N GLY A 29 -9.39 9.97 12.30
CA GLY A 29 -9.47 8.62 11.79
C GLY A 29 -10.12 7.63 12.77
N GLU A 30 -10.86 8.10 13.78
CA GLU A 30 -11.26 7.22 14.88
C GLU A 30 -12.36 6.21 14.53
N GLU A 31 -13.28 6.51 13.61
CA GLU A 31 -14.48 5.66 13.39
C GLU A 31 -14.75 5.22 11.95
N TYR A 32 -13.83 5.44 11.02
CA TYR A 32 -14.10 5.10 9.61
C TYR A 32 -14.24 3.59 9.34
N MET A 33 -13.69 2.74 10.22
CA MET A 33 -13.77 1.28 10.16
C MET A 33 -14.79 0.72 11.17
N LYS A 34 -15.95 1.38 11.32
CA LYS A 34 -17.03 0.86 12.14
C LYS A 34 -17.56 -0.44 11.55
N GLU A 35 -17.52 -1.50 12.35
CA GLU A 35 -17.92 -2.85 11.94
C GLU A 35 -19.38 -2.90 11.48
N THR A 36 -19.62 -3.63 10.39
CA THR A 36 -20.95 -3.90 9.82
C THR A 36 -20.91 -5.19 9.00
N THR A 37 -22.06 -5.82 8.84
CA THR A 37 -22.24 -6.96 7.93
C THR A 37 -22.57 -6.55 6.50
N GLU A 38 -22.86 -5.26 6.27
CA GLU A 38 -23.12 -4.75 4.94
C GLU A 38 -21.84 -4.75 4.08
N ARG A 39 -22.03 -4.85 2.77
CA ARG A 39 -20.93 -4.75 1.80
C ARG A 39 -21.23 -3.69 0.74
N GLN A 40 -20.17 -3.10 0.20
CA GLN A 40 -20.24 -2.26 -0.99
C GLN A 40 -19.89 -3.11 -2.21
N GLU A 41 -20.64 -2.97 -3.30
CA GLU A 41 -20.29 -3.67 -4.53
C GLU A 41 -18.96 -3.17 -5.10
N ILE A 42 -18.14 -4.12 -5.56
CA ILE A 42 -16.95 -3.80 -6.36
C ILE A 42 -17.43 -3.39 -7.75
N PRO A 43 -17.08 -2.19 -8.25
CA PRO A 43 -17.47 -1.78 -9.59
C PRO A 43 -17.07 -2.83 -10.63
N GLU A 44 -17.96 -3.11 -11.60
CA GLU A 44 -17.75 -4.17 -12.58
C GLU A 44 -16.40 -4.07 -13.31
N PHE A 45 -16.01 -2.87 -13.74
CA PHE A 45 -14.73 -2.67 -14.39
C PHE A 45 -13.54 -3.03 -13.48
N ALA A 46 -13.61 -2.70 -12.18
CA ALA A 46 -12.56 -3.04 -11.22
C ALA A 46 -12.49 -4.56 -11.00
N ARG A 47 -13.64 -5.21 -10.87
CA ARG A 47 -13.73 -6.67 -10.74
C ARG A 47 -13.12 -7.39 -11.95
N ILE A 48 -13.42 -6.94 -13.18
CA ILE A 48 -12.85 -7.51 -14.40
C ILE A 48 -11.31 -7.43 -14.39
N TYR A 49 -10.73 -6.29 -13.96
CA TYR A 49 -9.26 -6.16 -13.91
C TYR A 49 -8.65 -6.95 -12.76
N MET A 50 -9.31 -7.05 -11.62
CA MET A 50 -8.87 -7.91 -10.52
C MET A 50 -8.83 -9.38 -10.95
N GLU A 51 -9.86 -9.86 -11.64
CA GLU A 51 -9.91 -11.22 -12.20
C GLU A 51 -8.76 -11.46 -13.19
N LYS A 52 -8.53 -10.53 -14.14
CA LYS A 52 -7.43 -10.63 -15.10
C LYS A 52 -6.05 -10.67 -14.44
N ILE A 53 -5.83 -9.86 -13.39
CA ILE A 53 -4.58 -9.87 -12.63
C ILE A 53 -4.42 -11.21 -11.91
N THR A 54 -5.48 -11.69 -11.28
CA THR A 54 -5.49 -12.98 -10.58
C THR A 54 -5.16 -14.14 -11.53
N GLU A 55 -5.79 -14.17 -12.71
CA GLU A 55 -5.50 -15.19 -13.74
C GLU A 55 -4.07 -15.08 -14.25
N LEU A 56 -3.58 -13.86 -14.51
CA LEU A 56 -2.21 -13.63 -14.97
C LEU A 56 -1.19 -14.14 -13.94
N CYS A 57 -1.40 -13.85 -12.66
CA CYS A 57 -0.54 -14.33 -11.59
C CYS A 57 -0.55 -15.86 -11.51
N ARG A 58 -1.73 -16.48 -11.53
CA ARG A 58 -1.86 -17.95 -11.52
C ARG A 58 -1.15 -18.60 -12.72
N LYS A 59 -1.34 -18.04 -13.92
CA LYS A 59 -0.71 -18.56 -15.16
C LYS A 59 0.81 -18.50 -15.12
N ASN A 60 1.38 -17.58 -14.37
CA ASN A 60 2.83 -17.36 -14.29
C ASN A 60 3.43 -17.81 -12.95
N ASP A 61 2.70 -18.56 -12.15
CA ASP A 61 3.14 -19.06 -10.84
C ASP A 61 3.61 -17.93 -9.90
N ILE A 62 2.88 -16.79 -9.92
CA ILE A 62 3.15 -15.62 -9.09
C ILE A 62 2.21 -15.64 -7.88
N SER A 63 2.78 -15.58 -6.67
CA SER A 63 2.01 -15.41 -5.44
C SER A 63 1.40 -14.02 -5.39
N LEU A 64 0.07 -13.92 -5.43
CA LEU A 64 -0.68 -12.67 -5.35
C LEU A 64 -1.23 -12.47 -3.95
N VAL A 65 -0.97 -11.31 -3.35
CA VAL A 65 -1.54 -10.87 -2.08
C VAL A 65 -2.34 -9.59 -2.33
N LEU A 66 -3.59 -9.56 -1.88
CA LEU A 66 -4.39 -8.35 -1.89
C LEU A 66 -4.10 -7.53 -0.63
N MET A 67 -4.03 -6.21 -0.77
CA MET A 67 -3.78 -5.32 0.34
C MET A 67 -4.59 -4.02 0.20
N SER A 68 -5.21 -3.56 1.30
CA SER A 68 -5.81 -2.24 1.40
C SER A 68 -4.97 -1.34 2.29
N ALA A 69 -4.45 -0.23 1.72
CA ALA A 69 -3.72 0.77 2.47
C ALA A 69 -4.64 1.58 3.40
N PRO A 70 -4.17 2.09 4.54
CA PRO A 70 -4.98 2.92 5.43
C PRO A 70 -5.43 4.22 4.75
N SER A 71 -6.75 4.48 4.73
CA SER A 71 -7.33 5.68 4.10
C SER A 71 -8.70 6.02 4.70
N PRO A 72 -8.77 6.78 5.82
CA PRO A 72 -10.04 7.15 6.45
C PRO A 72 -11.02 7.83 5.50
N LYS A 73 -10.51 8.63 4.57
CA LYS A 73 -11.33 9.39 3.61
C LYS A 73 -11.99 8.51 2.55
N ASN A 74 -11.31 7.44 2.09
CA ASN A 74 -11.75 6.66 0.94
C ASN A 74 -12.07 5.21 1.26
N TYR A 75 -11.94 4.79 2.51
CA TYR A 75 -12.13 3.41 2.91
C TYR A 75 -13.14 3.27 4.05
N ASN A 76 -13.77 2.12 4.16
CA ASN A 76 -14.70 1.79 5.22
C ASN A 76 -14.89 0.26 5.33
N TYR A 77 -15.57 -0.19 6.38
CA TYR A 77 -15.80 -1.62 6.62
C TYR A 77 -16.62 -2.32 5.53
N ARG A 78 -17.53 -1.63 4.83
CA ARG A 78 -18.30 -2.20 3.72
C ARG A 78 -17.41 -2.55 2.52
N LYS A 79 -16.37 -1.75 2.25
CA LYS A 79 -15.33 -2.05 1.24
C LYS A 79 -14.45 -3.22 1.68
N HIS A 80 -14.09 -3.26 2.97
CA HIS A 80 -13.41 -4.42 3.56
C HIS A 80 -14.16 -5.71 3.28
N ASN A 81 -15.46 -5.78 3.63
CA ASN A 81 -16.29 -6.97 3.44
C ASN A 81 -16.33 -7.42 1.97
N ALA A 82 -16.43 -6.47 1.03
CA ALA A 82 -16.46 -6.79 -0.39
C ALA A 82 -15.12 -7.37 -0.90
N LEU A 83 -14.00 -6.82 -0.45
CA LEU A 83 -12.68 -7.31 -0.84
C LEU A 83 -12.33 -8.63 -0.15
N GLN A 84 -12.74 -8.82 1.10
CA GLN A 84 -12.58 -10.08 1.81
C GLN A 84 -13.35 -11.20 1.10
N GLU A 85 -14.63 -10.98 0.76
CA GLU A 85 -15.44 -11.95 0.01
C GLU A 85 -14.81 -12.31 -1.34
N TYR A 86 -14.29 -11.29 -2.07
CA TYR A 86 -13.57 -11.55 -3.32
C TYR A 86 -12.31 -12.39 -3.09
N ALA A 87 -11.51 -12.04 -2.09
CA ALA A 87 -10.28 -12.76 -1.76
C ALA A 87 -10.59 -14.22 -1.40
N ASP A 88 -11.60 -14.45 -0.55
CA ASP A 88 -12.02 -15.79 -0.14
C ASP A 88 -12.51 -16.62 -1.34
N ALA A 89 -13.33 -16.04 -2.21
CA ALA A 89 -13.81 -16.68 -3.43
C ALA A 89 -12.68 -17.03 -4.42
N GLN A 90 -11.60 -16.24 -4.41
CA GLN A 90 -10.42 -16.47 -5.25
C GLN A 90 -9.33 -17.29 -4.56
N GLY A 91 -9.45 -17.61 -3.27
CA GLY A 91 -8.41 -18.28 -2.49
C GLY A 91 -7.15 -17.45 -2.36
N LEU A 92 -7.28 -16.12 -2.28
CA LEU A 92 -6.17 -15.18 -2.16
C LEU A 92 -6.00 -14.69 -0.73
N PRO A 93 -4.77 -14.51 -0.25
CA PRO A 93 -4.53 -13.77 1.00
C PRO A 93 -4.96 -12.31 0.83
N TYR A 94 -5.64 -11.78 1.84
CA TYR A 94 -6.01 -10.38 1.89
C TYR A 94 -5.60 -9.76 3.22
N ILE A 95 -4.95 -8.61 3.15
CA ILE A 95 -4.47 -7.86 4.30
C ILE A 95 -5.11 -6.48 4.28
N ASP A 96 -6.03 -6.23 5.21
CA ASP A 96 -6.59 -4.91 5.38
C ASP A 96 -5.84 -4.13 6.48
N LEU A 97 -4.95 -3.22 6.05
CA LEU A 97 -4.17 -2.39 6.96
C LEU A 97 -5.01 -1.33 7.65
N ASN A 98 -6.24 -1.07 7.19
CA ASN A 98 -7.18 -0.19 7.88
C ASN A 98 -7.61 -0.79 9.23
N LEU A 99 -7.70 -2.11 9.34
CA LEU A 99 -7.97 -2.82 10.58
C LEU A 99 -6.74 -2.94 11.50
N LYS A 100 -5.56 -2.59 10.98
CA LYS A 100 -4.26 -2.73 11.66
C LYS A 100 -3.64 -1.40 12.07
N THR A 101 -4.33 -0.28 11.90
CA THR A 101 -3.78 1.06 12.13
C THR A 101 -3.21 1.24 13.54
N LYS A 102 -3.87 0.67 14.57
CA LYS A 102 -3.36 0.69 15.95
C LYS A 102 -2.10 -0.16 16.13
N GLU A 103 -2.08 -1.34 15.52
CA GLU A 103 -0.92 -2.27 15.56
C GLU A 103 0.28 -1.69 14.82
N ILE A 104 0.04 -1.03 13.68
CA ILE A 104 1.05 -0.33 12.88
C ILE A 104 1.55 0.94 13.59
N GLY A 105 0.74 1.51 14.49
CA GLY A 105 1.05 2.76 15.20
C GLY A 105 0.78 4.00 14.35
N ILE A 106 -0.24 3.97 13.48
CA ILE A 106 -0.65 5.15 12.70
C ILE A 106 -1.24 6.21 13.62
N ASP A 107 -0.69 7.42 13.53
CA ASP A 107 -1.21 8.64 14.16
C ASP A 107 -1.75 9.58 13.08
N TRP A 108 -3.07 9.63 12.94
CA TRP A 108 -3.72 10.46 11.92
C TRP A 108 -3.48 11.97 12.06
N LYS A 109 -2.92 12.40 13.19
CA LYS A 109 -2.50 13.80 13.40
C LYS A 109 -1.12 14.09 12.79
N GLN A 110 -0.29 13.07 12.54
CA GLN A 110 1.09 13.20 12.06
C GLN A 110 1.32 12.47 10.73
N ASP A 111 0.62 11.37 10.48
CA ASP A 111 0.91 10.42 9.39
C ASP A 111 0.06 10.66 8.12
N SER A 112 -0.87 11.63 8.15
CA SER A 112 -1.72 11.98 7.01
C SER A 112 -1.08 13.07 6.15
N TYR A 113 -1.12 12.88 4.82
CA TYR A 113 -0.65 13.86 3.84
C TYR A 113 -1.76 14.85 3.42
N ASP A 114 -3.01 14.40 3.34
CA ASP A 114 -4.12 15.11 2.71
C ASP A 114 -5.47 14.73 3.33
N LYS A 115 -5.60 14.94 4.63
CA LYS A 115 -6.83 14.71 5.41
C LYS A 115 -7.35 13.28 5.35
N GLY A 116 -6.42 12.30 5.42
CA GLY A 116 -6.76 10.90 5.51
C GLY A 116 -7.01 10.21 4.16
N ASP A 117 -6.69 10.84 3.03
CA ASP A 117 -6.70 10.18 1.73
C ASP A 117 -5.45 9.32 1.54
N HIS A 118 -4.29 9.91 1.80
CA HIS A 118 -3.01 9.23 1.71
C HIS A 118 -2.19 9.41 2.99
N LEU A 119 -1.35 8.43 3.27
CA LEU A 119 -0.29 8.58 4.26
C LEU A 119 0.83 9.47 3.71
N ASN A 120 1.43 10.26 4.58
CA ASN A 120 2.70 10.91 4.29
C ASN A 120 3.87 9.91 4.45
N VAL A 121 5.10 10.40 4.30
CA VAL A 121 6.29 9.56 4.40
C VAL A 121 6.43 8.89 5.77
N TYR A 122 6.01 9.54 6.86
CA TYR A 122 6.12 8.97 8.21
C TYR A 122 5.15 7.81 8.41
N GLY A 123 3.90 7.96 7.99
CA GLY A 123 2.92 6.88 7.97
C GLY A 123 3.32 5.75 7.01
N ALA A 124 3.85 6.09 5.83
CA ALA A 124 4.32 5.11 4.85
C ALA A 124 5.48 4.26 5.40
N GLN A 125 6.41 4.85 6.17
CA GLN A 125 7.49 4.11 6.83
C GLN A 125 6.97 3.06 7.82
N LYS A 126 5.96 3.42 8.64
CA LYS A 126 5.33 2.50 9.59
C LYS A 126 4.66 1.33 8.87
N VAL A 127 3.89 1.62 7.82
CA VAL A 127 3.25 0.59 6.99
C VAL A 127 4.29 -0.30 6.31
N THR A 128 5.36 0.28 5.76
CA THR A 128 6.43 -0.48 5.12
C THR A 128 7.14 -1.42 6.09
N ALA A 129 7.43 -0.95 7.31
CA ALA A 129 8.03 -1.78 8.35
C ALA A 129 7.11 -2.95 8.75
N TYR A 130 5.81 -2.69 8.92
CA TYR A 130 4.81 -3.71 9.21
C TYR A 130 4.73 -4.76 8.09
N MET A 131 4.61 -4.31 6.84
CA MET A 131 4.54 -5.21 5.68
C MET A 131 5.84 -5.98 5.45
N GLY A 132 7.00 -5.37 5.69
CA GLY A 132 8.29 -6.06 5.62
C GLY A 132 8.37 -7.22 6.60
N LYS A 133 7.91 -7.01 7.85
CA LYS A 133 7.79 -8.07 8.85
C LYS A 133 6.83 -9.17 8.40
N TYR A 134 5.63 -8.80 7.96
CA TYR A 134 4.62 -9.75 7.46
C TYR A 134 5.16 -10.62 6.32
N LEU A 135 5.79 -9.99 5.32
CA LEU A 135 6.34 -10.70 4.17
C LEU A 135 7.44 -11.67 4.58
N LYS A 136 8.35 -11.25 5.48
CA LYS A 136 9.42 -12.11 5.99
C LYS A 136 8.91 -13.31 6.78
N GLU A 137 7.81 -13.15 7.52
CA GLU A 137 7.22 -14.24 8.33
C GLU A 137 6.40 -15.24 7.50
N ASN A 138 5.85 -14.82 6.36
CA ASN A 138 4.91 -15.63 5.60
C ASN A 138 5.45 -16.11 4.25
N TYR A 139 6.57 -15.56 3.77
CA TYR A 139 7.14 -15.89 2.46
C TYR A 139 8.65 -16.08 2.55
N ASP A 140 9.16 -17.04 1.78
CA ASP A 140 10.60 -17.26 1.62
C ASP A 140 11.16 -16.25 0.61
N LEU A 141 11.50 -15.07 1.09
CA LEU A 141 12.05 -13.98 0.25
C LEU A 141 13.57 -13.91 0.46
N PRO A 142 14.37 -14.05 -0.61
CA PRO A 142 15.82 -13.95 -0.51
C PRO A 142 16.26 -12.52 -0.16
N ASP A 143 17.29 -12.39 0.65
CA ASP A 143 17.92 -11.11 0.96
C ASP A 143 18.90 -10.74 -0.15
N HIS A 144 18.63 -9.65 -0.87
CA HIS A 144 19.46 -9.16 -1.96
C HIS A 144 20.34 -7.98 -1.60
N ARG A 145 20.42 -7.60 -0.31
CA ARG A 145 21.30 -6.51 0.12
C ARG A 145 22.74 -6.87 -0.14
N GLY A 146 23.48 -5.96 -0.76
CA GLY A 146 24.87 -6.18 -1.16
C GLY A 146 25.08 -7.02 -2.42
N ASP A 147 24.02 -7.50 -3.07
CA ASP A 147 24.12 -8.14 -4.38
C ASP A 147 24.36 -7.07 -5.46
N PRO A 148 25.46 -7.17 -6.26
CA PRO A 148 25.76 -6.19 -7.33
C PRO A 148 24.61 -5.95 -8.30
N LYS A 149 23.75 -6.95 -8.54
CA LYS A 149 22.57 -6.84 -9.40
C LYS A 149 21.56 -5.81 -8.86
N TYR A 150 21.53 -5.57 -7.56
CA TYR A 150 20.62 -4.67 -6.87
C TYR A 150 21.33 -3.44 -6.26
N ALA A 151 22.55 -3.15 -6.65
CA ALA A 151 23.37 -2.05 -6.12
C ALA A 151 22.70 -0.67 -6.23
N ASP A 152 21.83 -0.46 -7.21
CA ASP A 152 21.03 0.75 -7.35
C ASP A 152 19.97 0.90 -6.22
N CYS A 153 19.44 -0.20 -5.70
CA CYS A 153 18.56 -0.20 -4.53
C CYS A 153 19.32 0.21 -3.26
N ASP A 154 20.52 -0.37 -3.05
CA ASP A 154 21.37 -0.03 -1.91
C ASP A 154 21.80 1.46 -1.94
N GLN A 155 22.04 2.01 -3.13
CA GLN A 155 22.36 3.44 -3.29
C GLN A 155 21.15 4.33 -2.99
N MET A 156 19.94 3.92 -3.38
CA MET A 156 18.73 4.67 -3.07
C MET A 156 18.40 4.66 -1.58
N GLU A 157 18.59 3.51 -0.91
CA GLU A 157 18.41 3.41 0.53
C GLU A 157 19.31 4.41 1.28
N LYS A 158 20.57 4.56 0.88
CA LYS A 158 21.51 5.52 1.47
C LYS A 158 21.10 6.99 1.27
N LYS A 159 20.48 7.30 0.12
CA LYS A 159 20.06 8.68 -0.22
C LYS A 159 18.70 9.05 0.37
N TYR A 160 17.89 8.06 0.76
CA TYR A 160 16.53 8.29 1.24
C TYR A 160 16.47 9.12 2.53
N PRO A 161 17.29 8.86 3.58
CA PRO A 161 17.29 9.67 4.80
C PRO A 161 17.70 11.13 4.57
N GLU A 162 18.64 11.40 3.64
CA GLU A 162 19.11 12.76 3.32
C GLU A 162 17.97 13.67 2.81
N LYS A 163 16.98 13.08 2.11
CA LYS A 163 15.82 13.81 1.58
C LYS A 163 14.74 14.08 2.63
N LEU A 164 14.75 13.36 3.72
CA LEU A 164 13.78 13.52 4.82
C LEU A 164 14.24 14.51 5.87
N ASN A 165 15.50 15.01 5.79
CA ASN A 165 16.14 15.80 6.84
C ASN A 165 16.09 15.10 8.22
N LEU A 166 16.22 13.76 8.23
CA LEU A 166 16.27 12.92 9.42
C LEU A 166 17.70 12.73 9.90
#